data_d5c0ae2edc8b161e79a285f943eeed12
#
_entry.id   d5c0ae2edc8b161e79a285f943eeed12
#
_cell.length_a   1.000
_cell.length_b   1.000
_cell.length_c   1.000
_cell.angle_alpha   90.00
_cell.angle_beta   90.00
_cell.angle_gamma   90.00
#
_symmetry.space_group_name_H-M   'P 1'
#
loop_
_entity.id
_entity.type
_entity.pdbx_description
1 polymer ?
#
loop_
_entity_poly.entity_id
_entity_poly.type
_entity_poly.pdbx_seq_one_letter_code
_entity_poly.pdbx_strand_id
1 'polypeptide(L)'
;MILYKSNNWEVVFVDWCQEFPGQCILSSNKESLSDLSNDEWIELGILEKELERVCKKLFNSTMFNFACLMNNAYRDNEKPHVHFQFIPRYNGERVILNKKYKDKHFGYNLWKWALNKFKSQKDIFNKEEKTKIFEMMKNEFSKNK
;
A
#
# COMPACT_ATOMS: atom_id res chain seq x y z
N MET A 1 -3.99 3.20 9.83
CA MET A 1 -3.23 2.67 11.01
C MET A 1 -1.75 2.66 10.67
N ILE A 2 -0.86 3.12 11.58
CA ILE A 2 0.60 3.18 11.33
C ILE A 2 1.19 1.79 11.52
N LEU A 3 1.74 1.23 10.44
CA LEU A 3 2.43 -0.06 10.41
C LEU A 3 3.90 0.10 10.86
N TYR A 4 4.54 1.17 10.44
CA TYR A 4 5.92 1.50 10.73
C TYR A 4 6.15 3.01 10.69
N LYS A 5 7.09 3.51 11.49
CA LYS A 5 7.52 4.89 11.48
C LYS A 5 9.02 4.98 11.73
N SER A 6 9.70 5.76 10.91
CA SER A 6 11.08 6.22 11.11
C SER A 6 11.11 7.76 11.24
N ASN A 7 12.30 8.33 11.17
CA ASN A 7 12.47 9.78 11.15
C ASN A 7 12.00 10.40 9.81
N ASN A 8 12.05 9.63 8.71
CA ASN A 8 11.82 10.14 7.36
C ASN A 8 10.51 9.63 6.76
N TRP A 9 10.08 8.41 7.12
CA TRP A 9 8.94 7.74 6.51
C TRP A 9 7.95 7.19 7.51
N GLU A 10 6.67 7.25 7.14
CA GLU A 10 5.59 6.49 7.78
C GLU A 10 4.99 5.51 6.79
N VAL A 11 4.85 4.25 7.20
CA VAL A 11 4.08 3.25 6.46
C VAL A 11 2.71 3.15 7.09
N VAL A 12 1.70 3.56 6.35
CA VAL A 12 0.31 3.61 6.79
C VAL A 12 -0.47 2.49 6.12
N PHE A 13 -1.00 1.57 6.90
CA PHE A 13 -1.98 0.59 6.42
C PHE A 13 -3.30 1.31 6.12
N VAL A 14 -3.83 1.13 4.91
CA VAL A 14 -5.05 1.79 4.43
C VAL A 14 -6.28 1.09 4.98
N ASP A 15 -6.66 1.39 6.24
CA ASP A 15 -7.76 0.71 6.95
C ASP A 15 -9.15 1.13 6.47
N TRP A 16 -9.29 2.27 5.82
CA TRP A 16 -10.55 2.70 5.21
C TRP A 16 -10.87 1.98 3.90
N CYS A 17 -9.88 1.36 3.25
CA CYS A 17 -10.06 0.57 2.02
C CYS A 17 -8.96 -0.49 1.90
N GLN A 18 -9.34 -1.76 1.90
CA GLN A 18 -8.46 -2.90 1.61
C GLN A 18 -8.99 -3.66 0.39
N GLU A 19 -9.34 -2.93 -0.65
CA GLU A 19 -9.70 -3.50 -1.95
C GLU A 19 -8.61 -4.45 -2.47
N PHE A 20 -7.35 -4.10 -2.18
CA PHE A 20 -6.18 -4.95 -2.40
C PHE A 20 -5.56 -5.28 -1.03
N PRO A 21 -5.77 -6.48 -0.48
CA PRO A 21 -5.31 -6.83 0.86
C PRO A 21 -3.81 -6.58 1.06
N GLY A 22 -3.47 -5.85 2.12
CA GLY A 22 -2.09 -5.40 2.37
C GLY A 22 -1.73 -4.06 1.73
N GLN A 23 -2.70 -3.34 1.16
CA GLN A 23 -2.48 -2.00 0.61
C GLN A 23 -2.00 -1.02 1.69
N CYS A 24 -0.93 -0.30 1.38
CA CYS A 24 -0.31 0.69 2.25
C CYS A 24 -0.03 2.00 1.50
N ILE A 25 0.22 3.05 2.28
CA ILE A 25 0.79 4.31 1.82
C ILE A 25 2.11 4.52 2.56
N LEU A 26 3.16 4.88 1.82
CA LEU A 26 4.42 5.33 2.39
C LEU A 26 4.47 6.85 2.25
N SER A 27 4.47 7.58 3.35
CA SER A 27 4.47 9.04 3.33
C SER A 27 5.70 9.63 4.02
N SER A 28 6.17 10.76 3.49
CA SER A 28 7.24 11.57 4.04
C SER A 28 6.70 12.98 4.33
N ASN A 29 7.42 13.75 5.15
CA ASN A 29 7.13 15.14 5.42
C ASN A 29 7.66 16.12 4.34
N LYS A 30 8.34 15.61 3.31
CA LYS A 30 8.86 16.41 2.20
C LYS A 30 7.74 16.82 1.25
N GLU A 31 7.80 18.04 0.74
CA GLU A 31 6.77 18.59 -0.15
C GLU A 31 6.91 18.09 -1.59
N SER A 32 8.14 17.81 -2.03
CA SER A 32 8.45 17.35 -3.40
C SER A 32 9.41 16.16 -3.39
N LEU A 33 9.37 15.37 -4.46
CA LEU A 33 10.34 14.28 -4.70
C LEU A 33 11.78 14.79 -4.78
N SER A 34 11.99 16.02 -5.28
CA SER A 34 13.31 16.64 -5.35
C SER A 34 13.90 17.00 -3.99
N ASP A 35 13.07 17.08 -2.95
CA ASP A 35 13.49 17.41 -1.59
C ASP A 35 13.97 16.17 -0.80
N LEU A 36 13.75 14.98 -1.36
CA LEU A 36 14.23 13.74 -0.77
C LEU A 36 15.74 13.62 -0.92
N SER A 37 16.43 13.38 0.18
CA SER A 37 17.85 13.04 0.19
C SER A 37 18.10 11.63 -0.37
N ASN A 38 19.35 11.32 -0.70
CA ASN A 38 19.72 9.98 -1.14
C ASN A 38 19.41 8.91 -0.07
N ASP A 39 19.62 9.23 1.20
CA ASP A 39 19.33 8.29 2.29
C ASP A 39 17.83 8.02 2.42
N GLU A 40 16.99 9.05 2.22
CA GLU A 40 15.54 8.89 2.20
C GLU A 40 15.06 8.02 1.02
N TRP A 41 15.68 8.15 -0.16
CA TRP A 41 15.41 7.29 -1.30
C TRP A 41 15.85 5.84 -1.06
N ILE A 42 17.01 5.63 -0.42
CA ILE A 42 17.50 4.29 -0.04
C ILE A 42 16.53 3.65 0.97
N GLU A 43 16.13 4.40 1.99
CA GLU A 43 15.18 3.93 3.00
C GLU A 43 13.83 3.55 2.38
N LEU A 44 13.30 4.36 1.45
CA LEU A 44 12.08 4.04 0.72
C LEU A 44 12.18 2.69 0.02
N GLY A 45 13.28 2.42 -0.69
CA GLY A 45 13.51 1.16 -1.37
C GLY A 45 13.58 -0.04 -0.41
N ILE A 46 14.15 0.15 0.78
CA ILE A 46 14.19 -0.88 1.83
C ILE A 46 12.77 -1.18 2.34
N LEU A 47 11.97 -0.14 2.58
CA LEU A 47 10.59 -0.29 3.06
C LEU A 47 9.69 -0.96 2.01
N GLU A 48 9.84 -0.59 0.73
CA GLU A 48 9.11 -1.23 -0.38
C GLU A 48 9.44 -2.72 -0.45
N LYS A 49 10.72 -3.08 -0.45
CA LYS A 49 11.19 -4.47 -0.48
C LYS A 49 10.63 -5.28 0.71
N GLU A 50 10.57 -4.68 1.89
CA GLU A 50 10.04 -5.33 3.08
C GLU A 50 8.51 -5.53 2.99
N LEU A 51 7.77 -4.55 2.49
CA LEU A 51 6.33 -4.67 2.24
C LEU A 51 6.02 -5.77 1.21
N GLU A 52 6.83 -5.87 0.13
CA GLU A 52 6.70 -6.96 -0.83
C GLU A 52 6.90 -8.32 -0.16
N ARG A 53 7.96 -8.46 0.64
CA ARG A 53 8.25 -9.71 1.37
C ARG A 53 7.08 -10.10 2.27
N VAL A 54 6.57 -9.15 3.06
CA VAL A 54 5.43 -9.36 3.97
C VAL A 54 4.19 -9.82 3.21
N CYS A 55 3.81 -9.12 2.15
CA CYS A 55 2.62 -9.44 1.37
C CYS A 55 2.74 -10.76 0.59
N LYS A 56 3.94 -11.07 0.07
CA LYS A 56 4.22 -12.39 -0.54
C LYS A 56 4.06 -13.50 0.48
N LYS A 57 4.62 -13.34 1.67
CA LYS A 57 4.59 -14.37 2.73
C LYS A 57 3.20 -14.58 3.31
N LEU A 58 2.48 -13.51 3.62
CA LEU A 58 1.19 -13.59 4.32
C LEU A 58 0.01 -13.89 3.38
N PHE A 59 0.03 -13.31 2.17
CA PHE A 59 -1.13 -13.30 1.28
C PHE A 59 -0.85 -13.94 -0.09
N ASN A 60 0.39 -14.41 -0.32
CA ASN A 60 0.81 -14.97 -1.60
C ASN A 60 0.53 -14.00 -2.76
N SER A 61 0.86 -12.71 -2.57
CA SER A 61 0.74 -11.69 -3.61
C SER A 61 1.68 -11.99 -4.79
N THR A 62 1.24 -11.64 -6.00
CA THR A 62 1.95 -11.99 -7.24
C THR A 62 2.88 -10.88 -7.70
N MET A 63 2.40 -9.65 -7.68
CA MET A 63 3.14 -8.46 -8.10
C MET A 63 2.68 -7.24 -7.29
N PHE A 64 3.31 -6.10 -7.54
CA PHE A 64 3.00 -4.87 -6.82
C PHE A 64 2.91 -3.70 -7.80
N ASN A 65 2.02 -2.76 -7.52
CA ASN A 65 2.04 -1.45 -8.13
C ASN A 65 2.51 -0.44 -7.08
N PHE A 66 3.52 0.31 -7.42
CA PHE A 66 4.11 1.33 -6.56
C PHE A 66 4.18 2.64 -7.33
N ALA A 67 3.54 3.69 -6.83
CA ALA A 67 3.43 4.95 -7.54
C ALA A 67 3.26 6.14 -6.60
N CYS A 68 3.96 7.23 -6.89
CA CYS A 68 3.77 8.53 -6.26
C CYS A 68 2.86 9.38 -7.17
N LEU A 69 1.70 9.77 -6.69
CA LEU A 69 0.71 10.50 -7.48
C LEU A 69 0.61 11.99 -7.13
N MET A 70 1.02 12.42 -5.94
CA MET A 70 1.06 13.82 -5.48
C MET A 70 -0.21 14.65 -5.80
N ASN A 71 -1.41 14.05 -5.67
CA ASN A 71 -2.52 14.40 -6.54
C ASN A 71 -3.50 15.46 -6.02
N ASN A 72 -3.71 15.64 -4.73
CA ASN A 72 -4.87 16.40 -4.26
C ASN A 72 -4.54 17.64 -3.46
N ALA A 73 -3.37 17.76 -2.88
CA ALA A 73 -3.02 18.79 -1.91
C ALA A 73 -3.30 20.22 -2.42
N TYR A 74 -2.87 20.54 -3.65
CA TYR A 74 -3.10 21.88 -4.22
C TYR A 74 -4.58 22.14 -4.56
N ARG A 75 -5.32 21.11 -4.97
CA ARG A 75 -6.76 21.24 -5.21
C ARG A 75 -7.53 21.49 -3.93
N ASP A 76 -7.15 20.79 -2.86
CA ASP A 76 -7.87 20.77 -1.59
C ASP A 76 -7.30 21.81 -0.61
N ASN A 77 -6.36 22.66 -1.07
CA ASN A 77 -5.68 23.68 -0.27
C ASN A 77 -4.99 23.13 0.99
N GLU A 78 -4.41 21.94 0.84
CA GLU A 78 -3.64 21.25 1.86
C GLU A 78 -2.13 21.40 1.60
N LYS A 79 -1.32 21.19 2.65
CA LYS A 79 0.13 21.15 2.50
C LYS A 79 0.53 19.91 1.69
N PRO A 80 1.22 20.05 0.55
CA PRO A 80 1.68 18.91 -0.21
C PRO A 80 2.69 18.09 0.58
N HIS A 81 2.65 16.78 0.38
CA HIS A 81 3.65 15.87 0.95
C HIS A 81 3.86 14.68 0.02
N VAL A 82 5.10 14.19 0.00
CA VAL A 82 5.45 13.01 -0.79
C VAL A 82 4.78 11.79 -0.20
N HIS A 83 4.03 11.06 -1.03
CA HIS A 83 3.47 9.78 -0.64
C HIS A 83 3.42 8.81 -1.81
N PHE A 84 3.76 7.55 -1.53
CA PHE A 84 3.70 6.46 -2.49
C PHE A 84 2.56 5.50 -2.14
N GLN A 85 1.79 5.13 -3.15
CA GLN A 85 0.81 4.06 -3.05
C GLN A 85 1.51 2.71 -3.23
N PHE A 86 1.38 1.81 -2.27
CA PHE A 86 1.82 0.43 -2.37
C PHE A 86 0.60 -0.48 -2.49
N ILE A 87 0.45 -1.14 -3.64
CA ILE A 87 -0.74 -1.92 -3.98
C ILE A 87 -0.33 -3.35 -4.35
N PRO A 88 -0.53 -4.34 -3.46
CA PRO A 88 -0.33 -5.75 -3.79
C PRO A 88 -1.34 -6.22 -4.83
N ARG A 89 -0.91 -7.07 -5.76
CA ARG A 89 -1.76 -7.61 -6.82
C ARG A 89 -1.73 -9.15 -6.82
N TYR A 90 -2.84 -9.76 -7.21
CA TYR A 90 -3.08 -11.16 -7.01
C TYR A 90 -3.54 -11.87 -8.29
N ASN A 91 -2.68 -12.72 -8.87
CA ASN A 91 -3.07 -13.55 -10.00
C ASN A 91 -3.83 -14.80 -9.53
N GLY A 92 -5.12 -14.84 -9.79
CA GLY A 92 -6.01 -15.92 -9.35
C GLY A 92 -6.61 -15.72 -7.96
N GLU A 93 -7.29 -16.74 -7.46
CA GLU A 93 -7.97 -16.72 -6.16
C GLU A 93 -7.00 -16.93 -5.00
N ARG A 94 -7.25 -16.24 -3.90
CA ARG A 94 -6.57 -16.40 -2.60
C ARG A 94 -7.60 -16.66 -1.50
N VAL A 95 -7.16 -17.27 -0.43
CA VAL A 95 -7.95 -17.38 0.80
C VAL A 95 -7.26 -16.53 1.86
N ILE A 96 -7.93 -15.45 2.30
CA ILE A 96 -7.43 -14.52 3.30
C ILE A 96 -8.47 -14.41 4.40
N LEU A 97 -8.10 -14.73 5.64
CA LEU A 97 -9.02 -14.80 6.79
C LEU A 97 -10.29 -15.61 6.48
N ASN A 98 -10.13 -16.79 5.88
CA ASN A 98 -11.22 -17.69 5.48
C ASN A 98 -12.18 -17.13 4.41
N LYS A 99 -11.84 -16.00 3.77
CA LYS A 99 -12.59 -15.45 2.65
C LYS A 99 -11.87 -15.66 1.33
N LYS A 100 -12.64 -16.06 0.32
CA LYS A 100 -12.17 -16.09 -1.06
C LYS A 100 -12.03 -14.67 -1.58
N TYR A 101 -10.82 -14.32 -2.00
CA TYR A 101 -10.46 -13.05 -2.61
C TYR A 101 -9.95 -13.27 -4.03
N LYS A 102 -10.37 -12.43 -4.96
CA LYS A 102 -9.87 -12.42 -6.34
C LYS A 102 -9.65 -10.97 -6.78
N ASP A 103 -8.44 -10.66 -7.22
CA ASP A 103 -8.14 -9.39 -7.89
C ASP A 103 -8.72 -9.43 -9.31
N LYS A 104 -9.88 -8.79 -9.50
CA LYS A 104 -10.61 -8.78 -10.78
C LYS A 104 -9.91 -7.96 -11.85
N HIS A 105 -8.95 -7.13 -11.46
CA HIS A 105 -8.22 -6.20 -12.33
C HIS A 105 -6.73 -6.53 -12.40
N PHE A 106 -6.34 -7.77 -12.05
CA PHE A 106 -4.96 -8.22 -12.14
C PHE A 106 -4.42 -8.04 -13.57
N GLY A 107 -3.23 -7.45 -13.68
CA GLY A 107 -2.58 -7.19 -14.97
C GLY A 107 -3.06 -5.93 -15.71
N TYR A 108 -4.10 -5.26 -15.25
CA TYR A 108 -4.51 -3.97 -15.83
C TYR A 108 -3.56 -2.86 -15.41
N ASN A 109 -3.29 -1.95 -16.34
CA ASN A 109 -2.56 -0.73 -16.04
C ASN A 109 -3.41 0.17 -15.14
N LEU A 110 -2.90 0.54 -13.96
CA LEU A 110 -3.62 1.39 -12.98
C LEU A 110 -4.06 2.74 -13.57
N TRP A 111 -3.27 3.32 -14.47
CA TRP A 111 -3.64 4.56 -15.16
C TRP A 111 -4.87 4.39 -16.05
N LYS A 112 -4.90 3.32 -16.85
CA LYS A 112 -6.08 2.99 -17.66
C LYS A 112 -7.27 2.68 -16.77
N TRP A 113 -7.06 2.03 -15.64
CA TRP A 113 -8.10 1.74 -14.68
C TRP A 113 -8.68 3.02 -14.07
N ALA A 114 -7.84 3.94 -13.60
CA ALA A 114 -8.26 5.22 -13.03
C ALA A 114 -8.98 6.13 -14.05
N LEU A 115 -8.52 6.12 -15.31
CA LEU A 115 -9.09 6.95 -16.38
C LEU A 115 -10.40 6.40 -16.96
N ASN A 116 -10.60 5.09 -16.99
CA ASN A 116 -11.73 4.44 -17.65
C ASN A 116 -12.93 4.16 -16.74
N LYS A 117 -13.00 4.77 -15.53
CA LYS A 117 -14.10 4.59 -14.59
C LYS A 117 -14.46 3.12 -14.34
N PHE A 118 -13.46 2.25 -14.24
CA PHE A 118 -13.73 0.89 -13.79
C PHE A 118 -14.45 0.95 -12.44
N LYS A 119 -15.52 0.20 -12.31
CA LYS A 119 -16.14 0.00 -11.00
C LYS A 119 -15.08 -0.56 -10.08
N SER A 120 -14.76 0.15 -9.01
CA SER A 120 -13.81 -0.30 -8.01
C SER A 120 -14.20 -1.72 -7.56
N GLN A 121 -13.21 -2.53 -7.32
CA GLN A 121 -13.44 -3.83 -6.71
C GLN A 121 -13.99 -3.60 -5.30
N LYS A 122 -15.05 -4.31 -4.93
CA LYS A 122 -15.63 -4.17 -3.60
C LYS A 122 -14.62 -4.66 -2.55
N ASP A 123 -14.38 -3.83 -1.55
CA ASP A 123 -13.69 -4.25 -0.32
C ASP A 123 -14.55 -5.31 0.40
N ILE A 124 -13.98 -6.51 0.54
CA ILE A 124 -14.68 -7.65 1.15
C ILE A 124 -14.43 -7.78 2.65
N PHE A 125 -13.51 -6.97 3.19
CA PHE A 125 -13.10 -7.04 4.58
C PHE A 125 -13.82 -6.01 5.43
N ASN A 126 -14.42 -6.46 6.55
CA ASN A 126 -14.98 -5.57 7.56
C ASN A 126 -13.86 -4.95 8.43
N LYS A 127 -14.24 -4.05 9.34
CA LYS A 127 -13.30 -3.32 10.21
C LYS A 127 -12.42 -4.26 11.06
N GLU A 128 -13.03 -5.29 11.64
CA GLU A 128 -12.32 -6.25 12.49
C GLU A 128 -11.29 -7.08 11.70
N GLU A 129 -11.66 -7.52 10.51
CA GLU A 129 -10.78 -8.26 9.61
C GLU A 129 -9.62 -7.42 9.10
N LYS A 130 -9.84 -6.13 8.81
CA LYS A 130 -8.76 -5.19 8.47
C LYS A 130 -7.79 -5.01 9.63
N THR A 131 -8.30 -4.96 10.87
CA THR A 131 -7.44 -4.95 12.06
C THR A 131 -6.59 -6.22 12.17
N LYS A 132 -7.16 -7.39 11.90
CA LYS A 132 -6.39 -8.66 11.87
C LYS A 132 -5.32 -8.66 10.79
N ILE A 133 -5.65 -8.20 9.59
CA ILE A 133 -4.67 -8.04 8.50
C ILE A 133 -3.54 -7.11 8.92
N PHE A 134 -3.86 -5.96 9.51
CA PHE A 134 -2.88 -5.01 10.03
C PHE A 134 -1.94 -5.65 11.07
N GLU A 135 -2.48 -6.36 12.07
CA GLU A 135 -1.66 -7.00 13.09
C GLU A 135 -0.76 -8.10 12.52
N MET A 136 -1.25 -8.89 11.56
CA MET A 136 -0.42 -9.87 10.85
C MET A 136 0.74 -9.19 10.12
N MET A 137 0.49 -8.11 9.41
CA MET A 137 1.53 -7.35 8.69
C MET A 137 2.52 -6.71 9.65
N LYS A 138 2.05 -6.08 10.73
CA LYS A 138 2.88 -5.43 11.75
C LYS A 138 3.83 -6.43 12.43
N ASN A 139 3.30 -7.59 12.81
CA ASN A 139 4.09 -8.65 13.41
C ASN A 139 5.15 -9.20 12.43
N GLU A 140 4.79 -9.38 11.18
CA GLU A 140 5.73 -9.89 10.17
C GLU A 140 6.79 -8.84 9.79
N PHE A 141 6.41 -7.57 9.70
CA PHE A 141 7.31 -6.45 9.41
C PHE A 141 8.38 -6.26 10.50
N SER A 142 8.04 -6.56 11.76
CA SER A 142 8.96 -6.40 12.90
C SER A 142 10.00 -7.51 13.03
N LYS A 143 9.88 -8.63 12.28
CA LYS A 143 10.79 -9.79 12.43
C LYS A 143 12.18 -9.62 11.82
N ASN A 144 12.37 -8.62 10.98
CA ASN A 144 13.62 -8.40 10.24
C ASN A 144 14.37 -7.12 10.69
N LYS A 145 14.11 -6.65 11.91
CA LYS A 145 14.83 -5.52 12.52
C LYS A 145 15.76 -5.92 13.60
#